data_1a14d22be5c409c53f6b63179be4ec72
#
_entry.id   1a14d22be5c409c53f6b63179be4ec72
#
_cell.length_a   1.000
_cell.length_b   1.000
_cell.length_c   1.000
_cell.angle_alpha   90.00
_cell.angle_beta   90.00
_cell.angle_gamma   90.00
#
_symmetry.space_group_name_H-M   'P 1'
#
loop_
_entity.id
_entity.type
_entity.pdbx_description
1 polymer ?
#
loop_
_entity_poly.entity_id
_entity_poly.type
_entity_poly.pdbx_seq_one_letter_code
_entity_poly.pdbx_strand_id
1 'polypeptide(L)'
;MIAKLKREYGSGITPLTYLGQNYMEVDRSLIPNLLRRMRDEEQFDYSVDITAVHYPKREKQFDVIWVLYSFARNERVRVKTQIADGESLPSSVPLWATANWLEREVYDMFGIKFDGHPDLKRILLPDGWKGFPLRKDYGILQQDSEWVQINLGIESGQ
;
A
#
# COMPACT_ATOMS: atom_id res chain seq x y z
N MET A 1 14.32 -14.53 -11.27
CA MET A 1 14.39 -13.50 -10.22
C MET A 1 13.80 -14.00 -8.90
N ILE A 2 12.49 -14.27 -8.74
CA ILE A 2 11.85 -14.65 -7.47
C ILE A 2 12.49 -15.87 -6.79
N ALA A 3 12.83 -16.92 -7.53
CA ALA A 3 13.51 -18.10 -6.97
C ALA A 3 14.90 -17.79 -6.39
N LYS A 4 15.62 -16.81 -6.94
CA LYS A 4 16.89 -16.31 -6.40
C LYS A 4 16.66 -15.59 -5.07
N LEU A 5 15.68 -14.68 -5.02
CA LEU A 5 15.31 -13.96 -3.81
C LEU A 5 14.83 -14.92 -2.69
N LYS A 6 14.04 -15.93 -3.03
CA LYS A 6 13.61 -16.96 -2.07
C LYS A 6 14.79 -17.71 -1.46
N ARG A 7 15.81 -18.05 -2.24
CA ARG A 7 17.01 -18.72 -1.71
C ARG A 7 17.82 -17.85 -0.76
N GLU A 8 17.88 -16.55 -1.03
CA GLU A 8 18.67 -15.61 -0.23
C GLU A 8 17.95 -15.14 1.05
N TYR A 9 16.65 -14.87 0.97
CA TYR A 9 15.85 -14.40 2.11
C TYR A 9 15.14 -15.53 2.88
N GLY A 10 15.29 -16.78 2.45
CA GLY A 10 14.78 -17.95 3.16
C GLY A 10 13.25 -17.93 3.36
N SER A 11 12.81 -18.17 4.60
CA SER A 11 11.39 -18.21 4.96
C SER A 11 10.68 -16.86 4.85
N GLY A 12 11.42 -15.74 4.88
CA GLY A 12 10.85 -14.39 4.82
C GLY A 12 10.24 -13.99 3.49
N ILE A 13 10.40 -14.81 2.43
CA ILE A 13 9.75 -14.61 1.13
C ILE A 13 9.02 -15.89 0.73
N THR A 14 7.74 -15.76 0.39
CA THR A 14 6.92 -16.84 -0.17
C THR A 14 6.52 -16.49 -1.60
N PRO A 15 7.11 -17.16 -2.62
CA PRO A 15 6.69 -16.98 -4.00
C PRO A 15 5.30 -17.56 -4.23
N LEU A 16 4.47 -16.85 -4.96
CA LEU A 16 3.12 -17.24 -5.29
C LEU A 16 2.81 -16.89 -6.75
N THR A 17 1.87 -17.61 -7.35
CA THR A 17 1.38 -17.31 -8.70
C THR A 17 -0.14 -17.33 -8.67
N TYR A 18 -0.75 -16.30 -9.22
CA TYR A 18 -2.20 -16.20 -9.35
C TYR A 18 -2.57 -15.63 -10.71
N LEU A 19 -3.44 -16.31 -11.44
CA LEU A 19 -3.86 -15.94 -12.79
C LEU A 19 -2.69 -15.66 -13.75
N GLY A 20 -1.63 -16.48 -13.70
CA GLY A 20 -0.43 -16.31 -14.51
C GLY A 20 0.48 -15.16 -14.11
N GLN A 21 0.17 -14.44 -13.03
CA GLN A 21 1.01 -13.35 -12.53
C GLN A 21 1.80 -13.79 -11.31
N ASN A 22 3.09 -13.48 -11.32
CA ASN A 22 3.98 -13.77 -10.22
C ASN A 22 3.90 -12.69 -9.14
N TYR A 23 3.86 -13.12 -7.89
CA TYR A 23 3.97 -12.24 -6.75
C TYR A 23 4.76 -12.87 -5.59
N MET A 24 5.18 -12.06 -4.67
CA MET A 24 5.89 -12.48 -3.47
C MET A 24 5.16 -11.96 -2.24
N GLU A 25 4.86 -12.85 -1.31
CA GLU A 25 4.51 -12.44 0.04
C GLU A 25 5.80 -12.35 0.86
N VAL A 26 5.99 -11.23 1.55
CA VAL A 26 7.27 -10.85 2.15
C VAL A 26 7.05 -10.40 3.58
N ASP A 27 7.90 -10.84 4.48
CA ASP A 27 7.87 -10.36 5.86
C ASP A 27 8.11 -8.85 5.91
N ARG A 28 7.32 -8.13 6.72
CA ARG A 28 7.38 -6.68 6.85
C ARG A 28 8.79 -6.14 7.07
N SER A 29 9.58 -6.81 7.91
CA SER A 29 10.96 -6.41 8.23
C SER A 29 11.90 -6.41 7.03
N LEU A 30 11.60 -7.20 6.00
CA LEU A 30 12.43 -7.32 4.80
C LEU A 30 12.06 -6.30 3.71
N ILE A 31 10.88 -5.67 3.80
CA ILE A 31 10.36 -4.76 2.79
C ILE A 31 11.35 -3.67 2.38
N PRO A 32 11.99 -2.91 3.31
CA PRO A 32 12.89 -1.81 2.92
C PRO A 32 14.06 -2.29 2.05
N ASN A 33 14.68 -3.38 2.48
CA ASN A 33 15.85 -3.95 1.81
C ASN A 33 15.47 -4.60 0.47
N LEU A 34 14.34 -5.31 0.46
CA LEU A 34 13.87 -5.95 -0.76
C LEU A 34 13.47 -4.92 -1.83
N LEU A 35 12.69 -3.89 -1.49
CA LEU A 35 12.29 -2.86 -2.44
C LEU A 35 13.49 -2.12 -3.03
N ARG A 36 14.49 -1.78 -2.20
CA ARG A 36 15.75 -1.18 -2.67
C ARG A 36 16.46 -2.10 -3.65
N ARG A 37 16.59 -3.38 -3.31
CA ARG A 37 17.20 -4.37 -4.19
C ARG A 37 16.43 -4.54 -5.50
N MET A 38 15.10 -4.58 -5.45
CA MET A 38 14.26 -4.67 -6.65
C MET A 38 14.55 -3.53 -7.61
N ARG A 39 14.74 -2.30 -7.10
CA ARG A 39 15.12 -1.16 -7.92
C ARG A 39 16.55 -1.24 -8.42
N ASP A 40 17.51 -1.42 -7.49
CA ASP A 40 18.94 -1.19 -7.77
C ASP A 40 19.61 -2.36 -8.49
N GLU A 41 19.22 -3.61 -8.18
CA GLU A 41 19.85 -4.81 -8.72
C GLU A 41 18.96 -5.55 -9.72
N GLU A 42 17.66 -5.62 -9.47
CA GLU A 42 16.73 -6.39 -10.30
C GLU A 42 16.05 -5.53 -11.38
N GLN A 43 16.41 -4.23 -11.47
CA GLN A 43 15.98 -3.30 -12.53
C GLN A 43 14.47 -3.06 -12.61
N PHE A 44 13.78 -3.10 -11.46
CA PHE A 44 12.39 -2.66 -11.38
C PHE A 44 12.36 -1.14 -11.17
N ASP A 45 12.45 -0.42 -12.26
CA ASP A 45 12.66 1.02 -12.33
C ASP A 45 11.36 1.83 -12.21
N TYR A 46 10.20 1.17 -12.22
CA TYR A 46 8.90 1.84 -12.13
C TYR A 46 7.98 1.20 -11.09
N SER A 47 7.48 2.01 -10.15
CA SER A 47 6.36 1.66 -9.28
C SER A 47 5.05 2.01 -9.98
N VAL A 48 4.36 1.00 -10.47
CA VAL A 48 3.10 1.16 -11.21
C VAL A 48 1.98 1.54 -10.27
N ASP A 49 1.94 0.88 -9.09
CA ASP A 49 0.89 1.08 -8.12
C ASP A 49 1.35 0.69 -6.71
N ILE A 50 0.76 1.31 -5.69
CA ILE A 50 0.84 0.91 -4.30
C ILE A 50 -0.58 0.95 -3.76
N THR A 51 -1.07 -0.20 -3.29
CA THR A 51 -2.43 -0.32 -2.81
C THR A 51 -2.53 -1.20 -1.57
N ALA A 52 -3.70 -1.25 -0.96
CA ALA A 52 -3.94 -2.11 0.18
C ALA A 52 -5.29 -2.83 0.09
N VAL A 53 -5.41 -3.91 0.86
CA VAL A 53 -6.67 -4.63 1.04
C VAL A 53 -6.89 -4.85 2.53
N HIS A 54 -8.08 -4.51 3.02
CA HIS A 54 -8.46 -4.68 4.42
C HIS A 54 -9.21 -5.99 4.67
N TYR A 55 -8.74 -6.75 5.65
CA TYR A 55 -9.31 -8.02 6.13
C TYR A 55 -9.59 -7.94 7.65
N PRO A 56 -10.71 -7.39 8.09
CA PRO A 56 -10.95 -7.03 9.49
C PRO A 56 -10.95 -8.21 10.47
N LYS A 57 -11.05 -9.44 9.97
CA LYS A 57 -11.06 -10.66 10.80
C LYS A 57 -9.66 -11.27 11.02
N ARG A 58 -8.62 -10.71 10.39
CA ARG A 58 -7.24 -11.19 10.54
C ARG A 58 -6.53 -10.42 11.65
N GLU A 59 -5.53 -11.02 12.27
CA GLU A 59 -4.61 -10.33 13.18
C GLU A 59 -3.83 -9.25 12.42
N LYS A 60 -3.22 -9.63 11.29
CA LYS A 60 -2.65 -8.67 10.32
C LYS A 60 -3.73 -8.30 9.32
N GLN A 61 -4.40 -7.19 9.60
CA GLN A 61 -5.62 -6.80 8.92
C GLN A 61 -5.41 -6.24 7.52
N PHE A 62 -4.21 -5.80 7.18
CA PHE A 62 -3.94 -5.20 5.88
C PHE A 62 -2.92 -6.00 5.10
N ASP A 63 -3.25 -6.30 3.84
CA ASP A 63 -2.28 -6.63 2.81
C ASP A 63 -1.88 -5.34 2.09
N VAL A 64 -0.60 -4.97 2.10
CA VAL A 64 -0.06 -3.84 1.33
C VAL A 64 0.73 -4.38 0.15
N ILE A 65 0.49 -3.83 -1.04
CA ILE A 65 0.94 -4.40 -2.29
C ILE A 65 1.63 -3.32 -3.12
N TRP A 66 2.89 -3.52 -3.48
CA TRP A 66 3.60 -2.77 -4.51
C TRP A 66 3.53 -3.52 -5.84
N VAL A 67 3.10 -2.85 -6.88
CA VAL A 67 3.14 -3.35 -8.26
C VAL A 67 4.32 -2.70 -8.96
N LEU A 68 5.36 -3.48 -9.19
CA LEU A 68 6.60 -3.00 -9.79
C LEU A 68 6.73 -3.48 -11.23
N TYR A 69 7.33 -2.65 -12.07
CA TYR A 69 7.59 -2.96 -13.47
C TYR A 69 9.05 -2.68 -13.85
N SER A 70 9.60 -3.56 -14.65
CA SER A 70 10.92 -3.41 -15.26
C SER A 70 10.77 -3.22 -16.77
N PHE A 71 11.18 -2.06 -17.28
CA PHE A 71 11.19 -1.81 -18.72
C PHE A 71 12.25 -2.67 -19.44
N ALA A 72 13.40 -2.88 -18.80
CA ALA A 72 14.48 -3.70 -19.37
C ALA A 72 14.09 -5.17 -19.54
N ARG A 73 13.26 -5.70 -18.62
CA ARG A 73 12.83 -7.11 -18.65
C ARG A 73 11.45 -7.30 -19.25
N ASN A 74 10.71 -6.22 -19.49
CA ASN A 74 9.28 -6.26 -19.82
C ASN A 74 8.50 -7.17 -18.84
N GLU A 75 8.80 -7.03 -17.55
CA GLU A 75 8.27 -7.89 -16.49
C GLU A 75 7.57 -7.06 -15.42
N ARG A 76 6.43 -7.56 -14.95
CA ARG A 76 5.69 -7.03 -13.79
C ARG A 76 5.74 -8.01 -12.65
N VAL A 77 5.95 -7.51 -11.44
CA VAL A 77 5.90 -8.30 -10.22
C VAL A 77 5.09 -7.57 -9.14
N ARG A 78 4.44 -8.33 -8.27
CA ARG A 78 3.80 -7.80 -7.06
C ARG A 78 4.58 -8.22 -5.83
N VAL A 79 4.86 -7.25 -4.97
CA VAL A 79 5.43 -7.46 -3.63
C VAL A 79 4.33 -7.17 -2.64
N LYS A 80 3.95 -8.16 -1.84
CA LYS A 80 2.89 -8.05 -0.82
C LYS A 80 3.48 -8.25 0.57
N THR A 81 3.05 -7.45 1.51
CA THR A 81 3.31 -7.67 2.94
C THR A 81 2.04 -7.54 3.75
N GLN A 82 2.05 -8.12 4.94
CA GLN A 82 0.92 -8.06 5.86
C GLN A 82 1.29 -7.24 7.09
N ILE A 83 0.40 -6.34 7.49
CA ILE A 83 0.55 -5.50 8.69
C ILE A 83 -0.73 -5.52 9.54
N ALA A 84 -0.57 -5.32 10.84
CA ALA A 84 -1.67 -5.09 11.76
C ALA A 84 -2.16 -3.63 11.68
N ASP A 85 -3.35 -3.36 12.22
CA ASP A 85 -3.84 -1.99 12.31
C ASP A 85 -2.95 -1.17 13.27
N GLY A 86 -2.67 0.07 12.88
CA GLY A 86 -1.75 0.95 13.60
C GLY A 86 -0.26 0.75 13.28
N GLU A 87 0.12 -0.32 12.59
CA GLU A 87 1.50 -0.47 12.11
C GLU A 87 1.76 0.43 10.90
N SER A 88 3.01 0.90 10.79
CA SER A 88 3.52 1.69 9.66
C SER A 88 4.46 0.87 8.77
N LEU A 89 4.72 1.36 7.58
CA LEU A 89 5.71 0.84 6.64
C LEU A 89 6.70 1.94 6.26
N PRO A 90 7.93 1.62 5.92
CA PRO A 90 8.85 2.63 5.40
C PRO A 90 8.36 3.14 4.03
N SER A 91 8.49 4.45 3.81
CA SER A 91 8.16 5.06 2.53
C SER A 91 9.10 4.57 1.42
N SER A 92 8.53 4.29 0.26
CA SER A 92 9.25 3.96 -0.97
C SER A 92 9.48 5.16 -1.90
N VAL A 93 9.10 6.37 -1.49
CA VAL A 93 9.35 7.61 -2.25
C VAL A 93 10.83 7.80 -2.60
N PRO A 94 11.81 7.51 -1.71
CA PRO A 94 13.22 7.59 -2.08
C PRO A 94 13.65 6.63 -3.20
N LEU A 95 12.85 5.59 -3.44
CA LEU A 95 13.10 4.61 -4.50
C LEU A 95 12.40 4.99 -5.80
N TRP A 96 11.12 5.42 -5.71
CA TRP A 96 10.31 5.80 -6.87
C TRP A 96 9.50 7.05 -6.55
N ALA A 97 9.71 8.11 -7.29
CA ALA A 97 9.00 9.37 -7.08
C ALA A 97 7.46 9.24 -7.19
N THR A 98 6.98 8.31 -8.03
CA THR A 98 5.55 7.99 -8.17
C THR A 98 4.92 7.50 -6.88
N ALA A 99 5.69 6.89 -5.99
CA ALA A 99 5.21 6.39 -4.69
C ALA A 99 4.62 7.50 -3.81
N ASN A 100 5.04 8.77 -3.99
CA ASN A 100 4.53 9.89 -3.20
C ASN A 100 2.99 9.95 -3.24
N TRP A 101 2.40 9.93 -4.42
CA TRP A 101 0.95 10.01 -4.59
C TRP A 101 0.25 8.71 -4.18
N LEU A 102 0.83 7.57 -4.52
CA LEU A 102 0.26 6.25 -4.24
C LEU A 102 0.22 5.94 -2.74
N GLU A 103 1.25 6.30 -2.00
CA GLU A 103 1.29 6.15 -0.54
C GLU A 103 0.30 7.08 0.16
N ARG A 104 0.12 8.31 -0.36
CA ARG A 104 -0.91 9.22 0.14
C ARG A 104 -2.32 8.69 -0.12
N GLU A 105 -2.58 8.05 -1.27
CA GLU A 105 -3.86 7.40 -1.54
C GLU A 105 -4.11 6.26 -0.56
N VAL A 106 -3.13 5.39 -0.33
CA VAL A 106 -3.25 4.31 0.67
C VAL A 106 -3.48 4.85 2.07
N TYR A 107 -2.79 5.92 2.46
CA TYR A 107 -3.02 6.59 3.73
C TYR A 107 -4.45 7.16 3.79
N ASP A 108 -4.91 7.85 2.77
CA ASP A 108 -6.21 8.49 2.73
C ASP A 108 -7.38 7.49 2.79
N MET A 109 -7.24 6.36 2.10
CA MET A 109 -8.28 5.34 1.97
C MET A 109 -8.29 4.30 3.10
N PHE A 110 -7.13 4.00 3.69
CA PHE A 110 -6.99 2.92 4.69
C PHE A 110 -6.41 3.38 6.03
N GLY A 111 -5.78 4.54 6.11
CA GLY A 111 -5.11 5.04 7.32
C GLY A 111 -3.74 4.45 7.57
N ILE A 112 -3.16 3.77 6.60
CA ILE A 112 -1.81 3.17 6.72
C ILE A 112 -0.76 4.28 6.59
N LYS A 113 0.16 4.34 7.56
CA LYS A 113 1.22 5.35 7.60
C LYS A 113 2.49 4.83 6.93
N PHE A 114 3.19 5.74 6.24
CA PHE A 114 4.48 5.48 5.61
C PHE A 114 5.56 6.35 6.26
N ASP A 115 6.45 5.70 7.00
CA ASP A 115 7.52 6.37 7.74
C ASP A 115 8.55 6.97 6.77
N GLY A 116 8.89 8.25 6.98
CA GLY A 116 9.80 8.98 6.09
C GLY A 116 9.17 9.49 4.79
N HIS A 117 7.84 9.40 4.64
CA HIS A 117 7.15 10.08 3.54
C HIS A 117 7.29 11.61 3.68
N PRO A 118 7.65 12.34 2.60
CA PRO A 118 7.96 13.77 2.68
C PRO A 118 6.76 14.66 3.04
N ASP A 119 5.53 14.24 2.70
CA ASP A 119 4.31 15.03 2.93
C ASP A 119 3.08 14.11 2.94
N LEU A 120 2.95 13.30 4.01
CA LEU A 120 1.85 12.33 4.15
C LEU A 120 0.58 13.03 4.62
N LYS A 121 -0.28 13.35 3.69
CA LYS A 121 -1.60 13.97 3.90
C LYS A 121 -2.64 13.41 2.95
N ARG A 122 -3.90 13.65 3.22
CA ARG A 122 -5.01 13.24 2.33
C ARG A 122 -4.83 13.79 0.92
N ILE A 123 -5.36 13.09 -0.07
CA ILE A 123 -5.26 13.45 -1.48
C ILE A 123 -6.59 13.38 -2.21
N LEU A 124 -7.47 12.44 -1.86
CA LEU A 124 -8.78 12.25 -2.47
C LEU A 124 -9.90 12.82 -1.62
N LEU A 125 -9.82 12.66 -0.30
CA LEU A 125 -10.80 13.22 0.62
C LEU A 125 -10.42 14.65 1.04
N PRO A 126 -11.40 15.48 1.40
CA PRO A 126 -11.17 16.83 1.90
C PRO A 126 -10.36 16.83 3.21
N ASP A 127 -9.67 17.94 3.45
CA ASP A 127 -9.00 18.17 4.72
C ASP A 127 -10.04 18.14 5.87
N GLY A 128 -9.68 17.48 6.97
CA GLY A 128 -10.54 17.34 8.13
C GLY A 128 -11.56 16.20 8.06
N TRP A 129 -11.68 15.49 6.93
CA TRP A 129 -12.55 14.32 6.82
C TRP A 129 -12.17 13.24 7.82
N LYS A 130 -13.16 12.66 8.51
CA LYS A 130 -12.96 11.60 9.50
C LYS A 130 -13.21 10.21 8.87
N GLY A 131 -12.31 9.26 9.20
CA GLY A 131 -12.41 7.87 8.75
C GLY A 131 -11.68 7.57 7.43
N PHE A 132 -11.75 6.30 7.03
CA PHE A 132 -11.01 5.72 5.91
C PHE A 132 -11.94 4.84 5.08
N PRO A 133 -12.42 5.33 3.92
CA PRO A 133 -13.58 4.76 3.22
C PRO A 133 -13.37 3.36 2.62
N LEU A 134 -12.14 2.94 2.36
CA LEU A 134 -11.88 1.60 1.80
C LEU A 134 -11.67 0.51 2.88
N ARG A 135 -11.71 0.87 4.15
CA ARG A 135 -11.80 -0.12 5.22
C ARG A 135 -13.15 -0.83 5.15
N LYS A 136 -13.17 -2.14 5.36
CA LYS A 136 -14.42 -2.95 5.31
C LYS A 136 -15.35 -2.72 6.50
N ASP A 137 -14.85 -2.15 7.57
CA ASP A 137 -15.60 -1.71 8.74
C ASP A 137 -16.14 -0.27 8.61
N TYR A 138 -15.78 0.45 7.56
CA TYR A 138 -16.39 1.71 7.19
C TYR A 138 -17.70 1.43 6.43
N GLY A 139 -18.84 1.90 6.98
CA GLY A 139 -20.17 1.63 6.39
C GLY A 139 -20.36 2.30 5.03
N ILE A 140 -21.05 1.63 4.12
CA ILE A 140 -21.32 2.15 2.76
C ILE A 140 -22.05 3.49 2.79
N LEU A 141 -22.95 3.67 3.76
CA LEU A 141 -23.71 4.93 3.96
C LEU A 141 -23.02 5.89 4.93
N GLN A 142 -21.88 5.50 5.47
CA GLN A 142 -21.14 6.34 6.41
C GLN A 142 -20.47 7.46 5.65
N GLN A 143 -20.78 8.68 6.04
CA GLN A 143 -20.08 9.89 5.59
C GLN A 143 -19.70 10.71 6.82
N ASP A 144 -18.75 11.63 6.69
CA ASP A 144 -18.47 12.62 7.73
C ASP A 144 -19.58 13.66 7.74
N SER A 145 -20.66 13.37 8.47
CA SER A 145 -21.85 14.23 8.52
C SER A 145 -21.54 15.62 9.07
N GLU A 146 -20.62 15.73 10.01
CA GLU A 146 -20.17 17.02 10.56
C GLU A 146 -19.45 17.84 9.48
N TRP A 147 -18.55 17.24 8.74
CA TRP A 147 -17.84 17.89 7.64
C TRP A 147 -18.80 18.34 6.54
N VAL A 148 -19.74 17.45 6.14
CA VAL A 148 -20.76 17.73 5.10
C VAL A 148 -21.66 18.90 5.52
N GLN A 149 -22.13 18.91 6.76
CA GLN A 149 -22.99 19.98 7.25
C GLN A 149 -22.25 21.32 7.32
N ILE A 150 -21.01 21.33 7.81
CA ILE A 150 -20.22 22.57 7.96
C ILE A 150 -19.82 23.15 6.60
N ASN A 151 -19.40 22.30 5.65
CA ASN A 151 -18.79 22.77 4.40
C ASN A 151 -19.75 22.84 3.21
N LEU A 152 -20.80 22.02 3.18
CA LEU A 152 -21.74 21.97 2.07
C LEU A 152 -23.14 22.46 2.44
N GLY A 153 -23.44 22.62 3.72
CA GLY A 153 -24.77 23.04 4.19
C GLY A 153 -25.86 22.01 3.89
N ILE A 154 -25.50 20.77 3.64
CA ILE A 154 -26.42 19.69 3.31
C ILE A 154 -26.65 18.87 4.58
N GLU A 155 -27.93 18.72 5.00
CA GLU A 155 -28.25 17.75 6.04
C GLU A 155 -27.97 16.35 5.53
N SER A 156 -27.15 15.59 6.29
CA SER A 156 -26.91 14.20 5.98
C SER A 156 -28.23 13.44 6.06
N GLY A 157 -28.73 12.97 4.93
CA GLY A 157 -29.86 12.04 4.93
C GLY A 157 -29.46 10.79 5.73
N GLN A 158 -30.18 10.55 6.83
CA GLN A 158 -30.12 9.31 7.60
C GLN A 158 -30.69 8.17 6.81
#